data_9498b25e8127018b6a56a8dd5b715053
#
_entry.id   9498b25e8127018b6a56a8dd5b715053
#
_cell.length_a   1.000
_cell.length_b   1.000
_cell.length_c   1.000
_cell.angle_alpha   90.00
_cell.angle_beta   90.00
_cell.angle_gamma   90.00
#
_symmetry.space_group_name_H-M   'P 1'
#
loop_
_entity.id
_entity.type
_entity.pdbx_description
1 polymer ?
#
loop_
_entity_poly.entity_id
_entity_poly.type
_entity_poly.pdbx_seq_one_letter_code
_entity_poly.pdbx_strand_id
1 'polypeptide(L)'
;MTENLVFFLEEPSTRDFLEAVLPRVLPAHITPHFLVFEGKQDLEKQLVWRMKRWLRPNSRFVVMRDQDSGDCHAIKNRLLGLCQQAGRPTAKVRIVCKELETFFVGDWRAIAAGYSQPKLAAQAQKAKFRQPDRLGSPSAEIKRLIPTYQKREGARTISPHLDLTRNQSTSFRVLLRTLSDMACA
;
A
#
# COMPACT_ATOMS: atom_id res chain seq x y z
N MET A 1 -22.43 -10.22 -11.11
CA MET A 1 -22.63 -8.83 -10.60
C MET A 1 -21.27 -8.22 -10.36
N THR A 2 -21.08 -6.96 -10.73
CA THR A 2 -19.81 -6.26 -10.49
C THR A 2 -19.70 -5.91 -9.01
N GLU A 3 -18.57 -6.23 -8.39
CA GLU A 3 -18.26 -5.89 -7.01
C GLU A 3 -17.34 -4.67 -6.96
N ASN A 4 -17.52 -3.83 -5.95
CA ASN A 4 -16.71 -2.62 -5.79
C ASN A 4 -15.72 -2.80 -4.64
N LEU A 5 -14.43 -2.63 -4.90
CA LEU A 5 -13.40 -2.59 -3.87
C LEU A 5 -12.91 -1.15 -3.72
N VAL A 6 -13.21 -0.53 -2.59
CA VAL A 6 -13.03 0.90 -2.36
C VAL A 6 -11.86 1.14 -1.43
N PHE A 7 -10.87 1.85 -1.92
CA PHE A 7 -9.65 2.19 -1.20
C PHE A 7 -9.69 3.64 -0.71
N PHE A 8 -9.42 3.83 0.58
CA PHE A 8 -9.22 5.11 1.22
C PHE A 8 -7.72 5.24 1.51
N LEU A 9 -7.05 6.13 0.79
CA LEU A 9 -5.59 6.19 0.71
C LEU A 9 -5.05 7.51 1.24
N GLU A 10 -4.04 7.43 2.11
CA GLU A 10 -3.42 8.61 2.70
C GLU A 10 -2.76 9.51 1.64
N GLU A 11 -2.14 8.92 0.61
CA GLU A 11 -1.38 9.68 -0.37
C GLU A 11 -1.48 9.13 -1.81
N PRO A 12 -1.19 9.97 -2.82
CA PRO A 12 -1.30 9.59 -4.23
C PRO A 12 -0.34 8.47 -4.68
N SER A 13 0.84 8.35 -4.06
CA SER A 13 1.80 7.29 -4.40
C SER A 13 1.28 5.89 -4.13
N THR A 14 0.46 5.73 -3.07
CA THR A 14 -0.21 4.47 -2.77
C THR A 14 -1.26 4.11 -3.83
N ARG A 15 -1.94 5.10 -4.40
CA ARG A 15 -2.82 4.88 -5.55
C ARG A 15 -2.01 4.41 -6.76
N ASP A 16 -0.93 5.14 -7.13
CA ASP A 16 -0.07 4.79 -8.26
C ASP A 16 0.47 3.34 -8.13
N PHE A 17 0.84 2.91 -6.91
CA PHE A 17 1.23 1.54 -6.59
C PHE A 17 0.09 0.54 -6.82
N LEU A 18 -1.10 0.80 -6.27
CA LEU A 18 -2.26 -0.10 -6.38
C LEU A 18 -2.73 -0.25 -7.82
N GLU A 19 -2.72 0.80 -8.63
CA GLU A 19 -3.08 0.76 -10.05
C GLU A 19 -2.21 -0.23 -10.84
N ALA A 20 -0.95 -0.40 -10.47
CA ALA A 20 -0.05 -1.37 -11.09
C ALA A 20 -0.20 -2.80 -10.54
N VAL A 21 -0.55 -2.94 -9.26
CA VAL A 21 -0.59 -4.25 -8.58
C VAL A 21 -1.96 -4.92 -8.69
N LEU A 22 -3.05 -4.18 -8.54
CA LEU A 22 -4.41 -4.75 -8.48
C LEU A 22 -4.80 -5.57 -9.71
N PRO A 23 -4.48 -5.17 -10.96
CA PRO A 23 -4.82 -5.99 -12.14
C PRO A 23 -4.16 -7.38 -12.14
N ARG A 24 -3.11 -7.56 -11.33
CA ARG A 24 -2.36 -8.82 -11.20
C ARG A 24 -2.87 -9.69 -10.04
N VAL A 25 -3.77 -9.16 -9.21
CA VAL A 25 -4.26 -9.79 -7.96
C VAL A 25 -5.77 -9.97 -7.99
N LEU A 26 -6.51 -8.99 -8.53
CA LEU A 26 -7.97 -9.01 -8.48
C LEU A 26 -8.57 -9.64 -9.75
N PRO A 27 -9.63 -10.45 -9.61
CA PRO A 27 -10.39 -10.93 -10.77
C PRO A 27 -11.14 -9.79 -11.46
N ALA A 28 -11.41 -9.94 -12.76
CA ALA A 28 -11.98 -8.90 -13.62
C ALA A 28 -13.37 -8.39 -13.20
N HIS A 29 -14.11 -9.13 -12.40
CA HIS A 29 -15.42 -8.70 -11.91
C HIS A 29 -15.36 -7.72 -10.73
N ILE A 30 -14.17 -7.49 -10.15
CA ILE A 30 -13.96 -6.54 -9.05
C ILE A 30 -13.44 -5.21 -9.62
N THR A 31 -14.19 -4.15 -9.40
CA THR A 31 -13.80 -2.80 -9.83
C THR A 31 -13.16 -2.03 -8.67
N PRO A 32 -11.88 -1.66 -8.75
CA PRO A 32 -11.25 -0.83 -7.73
C PRO A 32 -11.67 0.64 -7.87
N HIS A 33 -11.87 1.30 -6.74
CA HIS A 33 -12.13 2.73 -6.62
C HIS A 33 -11.16 3.34 -5.60
N PHE A 34 -10.66 4.53 -5.88
CA PHE A 34 -9.67 5.19 -5.03
C PHE A 34 -10.17 6.55 -4.55
N LEU A 35 -10.20 6.74 -3.23
CA LEU A 35 -10.36 8.03 -2.58
C LEU A 35 -9.02 8.37 -1.93
N VAL A 36 -8.36 9.38 -2.47
CA VAL A 36 -7.03 9.82 -2.01
C VAL A 36 -7.21 11.08 -1.18
N PHE A 37 -6.51 11.15 -0.06
CA PHE A 37 -6.52 12.26 0.90
C PHE A 37 -5.20 13.03 0.86
N GLU A 38 -5.21 14.19 1.51
CA GLU A 38 -4.03 15.07 1.64
C GLU A 38 -3.24 14.74 2.92
N GLY A 39 -2.92 13.46 3.11
CA GLY A 39 -2.17 12.96 4.25
C GLY A 39 -3.05 12.44 5.39
N LYS A 40 -2.38 11.97 6.45
CA LYS A 40 -2.98 11.25 7.58
C LYS A 40 -4.07 12.01 8.34
N GLN A 41 -3.88 13.31 8.51
CA GLN A 41 -4.85 14.13 9.24
C GLN A 41 -6.15 14.29 8.44
N ASP A 42 -6.02 14.52 7.16
CA ASP A 42 -7.17 14.64 6.25
C ASP A 42 -7.92 13.32 6.13
N LEU A 43 -7.20 12.21 5.97
CA LEU A 43 -7.77 10.86 5.99
C LEU A 43 -8.61 10.64 7.26
N GLU A 44 -8.04 10.84 8.46
CA GLU A 44 -8.75 10.60 9.71
C GLU A 44 -9.97 11.51 9.89
N LYS A 45 -9.84 12.78 9.50
CA LYS A 45 -10.93 13.78 9.60
C LYS A 45 -12.11 13.45 8.69
N GLN A 46 -11.83 13.00 7.47
CA GLN A 46 -12.87 12.80 6.46
C GLN A 46 -13.38 11.36 6.31
N LEU A 47 -12.66 10.35 6.86
CA LEU A 47 -12.92 8.93 6.62
C LEU A 47 -14.38 8.54 6.89
N VAL A 48 -14.92 8.90 8.05
CA VAL A 48 -16.29 8.56 8.47
C VAL A 48 -17.30 9.15 7.49
N TRP A 49 -17.12 10.43 7.17
CA TRP A 49 -18.04 11.13 6.27
C TRP A 49 -18.00 10.55 4.85
N ARG A 50 -16.81 10.32 4.30
CA ARG A 50 -16.63 9.75 2.97
C ARG A 50 -17.21 8.33 2.86
N MET A 51 -16.98 7.48 3.88
CA MET A 51 -17.50 6.13 3.92
C MET A 51 -19.05 6.10 3.99
N LYS A 52 -19.66 6.94 4.82
CA LYS A 52 -21.12 7.04 4.92
C LYS A 52 -21.77 7.46 3.62
N ARG A 53 -21.13 8.33 2.84
CA ARG A 53 -21.65 8.84 1.56
C ARG A 53 -21.33 7.92 0.37
N TRP A 54 -20.65 6.82 0.58
CA TRP A 54 -20.47 5.83 -0.46
C TRP A 54 -21.74 4.99 -0.63
N LEU A 55 -22.47 5.21 -1.74
CA LEU A 55 -23.81 4.65 -1.98
C LEU A 55 -23.82 3.46 -2.96
N ARG A 56 -22.70 3.13 -3.59
CA ARG A 56 -22.67 1.99 -4.52
C ARG A 56 -22.88 0.69 -3.75
N PRO A 57 -23.81 -0.18 -4.22
CA PRO A 57 -24.02 -1.49 -3.59
C PRO A 57 -22.81 -2.42 -3.79
N ASN A 58 -22.80 -3.55 -3.11
CA ASN A 58 -21.75 -4.57 -3.22
C ASN A 58 -20.34 -3.98 -3.09
N SER A 59 -20.15 -3.13 -2.08
CA SER A 59 -18.89 -2.45 -1.85
C SER A 59 -18.19 -2.95 -0.60
N ARG A 60 -16.92 -3.29 -0.75
CA ARG A 60 -16.00 -3.63 0.33
C ARG A 60 -14.93 -2.55 0.45
N PHE A 61 -14.44 -2.30 1.65
CA PHE A 61 -13.63 -1.14 1.98
C PHE A 61 -12.25 -1.52 2.52
N VAL A 62 -11.21 -0.86 2.01
CA VAL A 62 -9.84 -0.95 2.49
C VAL A 62 -9.33 0.45 2.80
N VAL A 63 -8.81 0.64 4.01
CA VAL A 63 -8.11 1.86 4.40
C VAL A 63 -6.63 1.57 4.46
N MET A 64 -5.81 2.35 3.76
CA MET A 64 -4.35 2.21 3.78
C MET A 64 -3.69 3.51 4.25
N ARG A 65 -2.73 3.35 5.14
CA ARG A 65 -1.96 4.45 5.70
C ARG A 65 -0.53 4.01 6.02
N ASP A 66 0.42 4.93 5.84
CA ASP A 66 1.79 4.76 6.29
C ASP A 66 1.87 4.82 7.82
N GLN A 67 2.78 4.01 8.41
CA GLN A 67 3.03 4.02 9.85
C GLN A 67 3.76 5.29 10.28
N ASP A 68 4.68 5.78 9.46
CA ASP A 68 5.65 6.81 9.81
C ASP A 68 6.45 6.44 11.09
N SER A 69 6.41 7.35 12.08
CA SER A 69 7.01 7.16 13.41
C SER A 69 6.01 6.66 14.47
N GLY A 70 4.74 6.45 14.11
CA GLY A 70 3.68 6.08 15.05
C GLY A 70 3.68 4.59 15.41
N ASP A 71 2.91 4.25 16.45
CA ASP A 71 2.61 2.86 16.77
C ASP A 71 1.57 2.28 15.83
N CYS A 72 1.94 1.22 15.09
CA CYS A 72 1.08 0.65 14.05
C CYS A 72 -0.21 0.03 14.59
N HIS A 73 -0.19 -0.50 15.82
CA HIS A 73 -1.39 -1.07 16.46
C HIS A 73 -2.35 0.02 16.90
N ALA A 74 -1.83 1.09 17.53
CA ALA A 74 -2.64 2.24 17.92
C ALA A 74 -3.28 2.92 16.70
N ILE A 75 -2.51 3.13 15.61
CA ILE A 75 -3.02 3.70 14.36
C ILE A 75 -4.12 2.81 13.77
N LYS A 76 -3.87 1.50 13.69
CA LYS A 76 -4.83 0.55 13.15
C LYS A 76 -6.13 0.53 13.95
N ASN A 77 -6.04 0.47 15.28
CA ASN A 77 -7.22 0.45 16.16
C ASN A 77 -8.04 1.74 16.01
N ARG A 78 -7.38 2.89 15.92
CA ARG A 78 -8.04 4.18 15.68
C ARG A 78 -8.81 4.17 14.36
N LEU A 79 -8.18 3.74 13.26
CA LEU A 79 -8.85 3.68 11.94
C LEU A 79 -9.98 2.66 11.91
N LEU A 80 -9.85 1.51 12.57
CA LEU A 80 -10.94 0.55 12.72
C LEU A 80 -12.12 1.15 13.47
N GLY A 81 -11.88 1.92 14.55
CA GLY A 81 -12.92 2.66 15.26
C GLY A 81 -13.66 3.64 14.36
N LEU A 82 -12.95 4.38 13.48
CA LEU A 82 -13.58 5.27 12.50
C LEU A 82 -14.41 4.49 11.47
N CYS A 83 -13.95 3.32 11.02
CA CYS A 83 -14.73 2.46 10.13
C CYS A 83 -16.03 1.98 10.81
N GLN A 84 -15.97 1.61 12.09
CA GLN A 84 -17.16 1.24 12.89
C GLN A 84 -18.15 2.40 12.99
N GLN A 85 -17.66 3.61 13.31
CA GLN A 85 -18.48 4.84 13.35
C GLN A 85 -19.14 5.15 11.99
N ALA A 86 -18.49 4.77 10.91
CA ALA A 86 -19.04 4.89 9.56
C ALA A 86 -20.11 3.83 9.22
N GLY A 87 -20.37 2.86 10.12
CA GLY A 87 -21.25 1.72 9.84
C GLY A 87 -20.61 0.67 8.91
N ARG A 88 -19.27 0.60 8.87
CA ARG A 88 -18.51 -0.32 8.02
C ARG A 88 -17.54 -1.19 8.86
N PRO A 89 -18.03 -2.01 9.81
CA PRO A 89 -17.20 -2.78 10.73
C PRO A 89 -16.35 -3.85 10.02
N THR A 90 -16.73 -4.26 8.82
CA THR A 90 -16.01 -5.27 8.00
C THR A 90 -14.87 -4.66 7.18
N ALA A 91 -14.73 -3.32 7.17
CA ALA A 91 -13.65 -2.65 6.45
C ALA A 91 -12.27 -3.15 6.92
N LYS A 92 -11.37 -3.33 5.98
CA LYS A 92 -9.99 -3.74 6.27
C LYS A 92 -9.09 -2.53 6.42
N VAL A 93 -8.28 -2.50 7.47
CA VAL A 93 -7.26 -1.46 7.68
C VAL A 93 -5.89 -2.09 7.49
N ARG A 94 -5.07 -1.50 6.63
CA ARG A 94 -3.69 -1.92 6.34
C ARG A 94 -2.73 -0.77 6.60
N ILE A 95 -1.85 -0.99 7.56
CA ILE A 95 -0.76 -0.06 7.85
C ILE A 95 0.47 -0.56 7.11
N VAL A 96 1.04 0.30 6.29
CA VAL A 96 2.32 0.06 5.65
C VAL A 96 3.41 0.34 6.67
N CYS A 97 4.27 -0.62 6.96
CA CYS A 97 5.36 -0.41 7.91
C CYS A 97 6.30 0.68 7.42
N LYS A 98 6.47 1.73 8.25
CA LYS A 98 7.16 2.98 7.93
C LYS A 98 6.49 3.76 6.81
N GLU A 99 6.74 3.43 5.58
CA GLU A 99 6.27 4.13 4.38
C GLU A 99 6.13 3.17 3.19
N LEU A 100 5.45 3.58 2.14
CA LEU A 100 5.19 2.75 0.94
C LEU A 100 6.48 2.13 0.39
N GLU A 101 7.59 2.83 0.45
CA GLU A 101 8.89 2.39 -0.03
C GLU A 101 9.41 1.12 0.63
N THR A 102 8.86 0.74 1.77
CA THR A 102 9.14 -0.58 2.39
C THR A 102 8.81 -1.72 1.43
N PHE A 103 7.74 -1.59 0.65
CA PHE A 103 7.37 -2.58 -0.36
C PHE A 103 8.41 -2.67 -1.48
N PHE A 104 8.99 -1.54 -1.85
CA PHE A 104 10.00 -1.48 -2.92
C PHE A 104 11.34 -2.05 -2.47
N VAL A 105 11.83 -1.63 -1.29
CA VAL A 105 13.10 -2.19 -0.76
C VAL A 105 12.98 -3.66 -0.36
N GLY A 106 11.76 -4.18 -0.25
CA GLY A 106 11.48 -5.61 -0.12
C GLY A 106 11.75 -6.41 -1.40
N ASP A 107 11.91 -5.72 -2.54
CA ASP A 107 12.24 -6.33 -3.84
C ASP A 107 13.19 -5.45 -4.67
N TRP A 108 14.49 -5.51 -4.37
CA TRP A 108 15.51 -4.76 -5.09
C TRP A 108 15.64 -5.13 -6.57
N ARG A 109 15.15 -6.31 -6.98
CA ARG A 109 15.10 -6.68 -8.40
C ARG A 109 14.06 -5.86 -9.16
N ALA A 110 12.92 -5.58 -8.50
CA ALA A 110 11.92 -4.70 -9.06
C ALA A 110 12.43 -3.25 -9.22
N ILE A 111 13.16 -2.72 -8.23
CA ILE A 111 13.80 -1.41 -8.32
C ILE A 111 14.81 -1.41 -9.48
N ALA A 112 15.64 -2.44 -9.58
CA ALA A 112 16.65 -2.56 -10.64
C ALA A 112 16.02 -2.59 -12.04
N ALA A 113 14.91 -3.30 -12.19
CA ALA A 113 14.17 -3.39 -13.45
C ALA A 113 13.50 -2.05 -13.81
N GLY A 114 12.79 -1.44 -12.85
CA GLY A 114 12.08 -0.17 -13.07
C GLY A 114 13.02 0.97 -13.51
N TYR A 115 14.18 1.07 -12.90
CA TYR A 115 15.16 2.10 -13.23
C TYR A 115 16.19 1.68 -14.29
N SER A 116 16.05 0.49 -14.88
CA SER A 116 17.01 -0.06 -15.85
C SER A 116 18.46 -0.08 -15.33
N GLN A 117 18.63 -0.35 -14.03
CA GLN A 117 19.93 -0.37 -13.35
C GLN A 117 20.18 -1.76 -12.72
N PRO A 118 20.63 -2.77 -13.50
CA PRO A 118 20.77 -4.16 -13.02
C PRO A 118 21.63 -4.33 -11.77
N LYS A 119 22.64 -3.47 -11.58
CA LYS A 119 23.52 -3.49 -10.40
C LYS A 119 22.77 -3.29 -9.08
N LEU A 120 21.61 -2.63 -9.09
CA LEU A 120 20.80 -2.42 -7.89
C LEU A 120 20.23 -3.71 -7.32
N ALA A 121 20.03 -4.74 -8.14
CA ALA A 121 19.55 -6.05 -7.68
C ALA A 121 20.43 -6.68 -6.60
N ALA A 122 21.75 -6.40 -6.61
CA ALA A 122 22.68 -6.89 -5.61
C ALA A 122 22.42 -6.35 -4.20
N GLN A 123 21.65 -5.25 -4.07
CA GLN A 123 21.25 -4.72 -2.75
C GLN A 123 20.43 -5.74 -1.94
N ALA A 124 19.67 -6.61 -2.59
CA ALA A 124 18.88 -7.67 -1.96
C ALA A 124 19.73 -8.58 -1.05
N GLN A 125 21.03 -8.70 -1.31
CA GLN A 125 21.96 -9.54 -0.52
C GLN A 125 22.36 -8.89 0.81
N LYS A 126 22.17 -7.57 0.96
CA LYS A 126 22.58 -6.86 2.17
C LYS A 126 21.68 -7.23 3.34
N ALA A 127 22.30 -7.52 4.50
CA ALA A 127 21.60 -7.96 5.70
C ALA A 127 20.45 -7.01 6.12
N LYS A 128 20.65 -5.69 5.98
CA LYS A 128 19.63 -4.69 6.34
C LYS A 128 18.34 -4.79 5.54
N PHE A 129 18.36 -5.33 4.32
CA PHE A 129 17.17 -5.47 3.47
C PHE A 129 16.46 -6.83 3.60
N ARG A 130 16.95 -7.73 4.46
CA ARG A 130 16.27 -8.99 4.76
C ARG A 130 14.97 -8.80 5.56
N GLN A 131 14.87 -7.68 6.28
CA GLN A 131 13.69 -7.30 7.08
C GLN A 131 13.33 -5.85 6.77
N PRO A 132 12.77 -5.56 5.58
CA PRO A 132 12.51 -4.21 5.12
C PRO A 132 11.57 -3.43 6.03
N ASP A 133 10.60 -4.10 6.67
CA ASP A 133 9.67 -3.49 7.62
C ASP A 133 10.34 -2.95 8.90
N ARG A 134 11.63 -3.26 9.14
CA ARG A 134 12.42 -2.72 10.26
C ARG A 134 13.35 -1.58 9.88
N LEU A 135 13.40 -1.20 8.60
CA LEU A 135 14.20 -0.05 8.17
C LEU A 135 13.64 1.24 8.75
N GLY A 136 14.53 2.15 9.13
CA GLY A 136 14.13 3.45 9.68
C GLY A 136 13.50 4.36 8.62
N SER A 137 14.10 4.43 7.43
CA SER A 137 13.64 5.24 6.30
C SER A 137 13.93 4.54 4.97
N PRO A 138 13.00 3.72 4.47
CA PRO A 138 13.12 3.04 3.17
C PRO A 138 13.32 4.00 1.99
N SER A 139 12.64 5.13 1.97
CA SER A 139 12.79 6.14 0.91
C SER A 139 14.18 6.74 0.88
N ALA A 140 14.80 6.99 2.04
CA ALA A 140 16.18 7.48 2.11
C ALA A 140 17.17 6.45 1.55
N GLU A 141 16.92 5.15 1.76
CA GLU A 141 17.74 4.07 1.20
C GLU A 141 17.68 4.04 -0.33
N ILE A 142 16.50 4.26 -0.91
CA ILE A 142 16.34 4.36 -2.37
C ILE A 142 17.03 5.62 -2.88
N LYS A 143 16.77 6.79 -2.28
CA LYS A 143 17.37 8.07 -2.70
C LYS A 143 18.89 8.07 -2.65
N ARG A 144 19.50 7.36 -1.72
CA ARG A 144 20.95 7.23 -1.63
C ARG A 144 21.57 6.58 -2.87
N LEU A 145 20.84 5.71 -3.54
CA LEU A 145 21.28 4.97 -4.73
C LEU A 145 20.70 5.56 -6.03
N ILE A 146 19.56 6.20 -5.94
CA ILE A 146 18.83 6.85 -7.02
C ILE A 146 18.48 8.27 -6.55
N PRO A 147 19.41 9.25 -6.67
CA PRO A 147 19.19 10.61 -6.16
C PRO A 147 17.96 11.32 -6.75
N THR A 148 17.56 10.94 -7.96
CA THR A 148 16.37 11.48 -8.67
C THR A 148 15.05 10.87 -8.21
N TYR A 149 15.05 9.88 -7.30
CA TYR A 149 13.86 9.22 -6.84
C TYR A 149 12.82 10.19 -6.31
N GLN A 150 11.60 10.07 -6.81
CA GLN A 150 10.39 10.77 -6.33
C GLN A 150 9.31 9.75 -6.01
N LYS A 151 8.56 9.93 -4.93
CA LYS A 151 7.58 8.96 -4.42
C LYS A 151 6.61 8.46 -5.50
N ARG A 152 5.92 9.36 -6.17
CA ARG A 152 4.92 8.99 -7.18
C ARG A 152 5.52 8.38 -8.44
N GLU A 153 6.60 8.96 -8.92
CA GLU A 153 7.33 8.41 -10.06
C GLU A 153 7.87 7.01 -9.71
N GLY A 154 8.50 6.87 -8.55
CA GLY A 154 8.99 5.58 -8.06
C GLY A 154 7.90 4.54 -7.94
N ALA A 155 6.73 4.92 -7.43
CA ALA A 155 5.59 4.00 -7.36
C ALA A 155 5.18 3.50 -8.75
N ARG A 156 5.08 4.38 -9.74
CA ARG A 156 4.74 4.00 -11.14
C ARG A 156 5.82 3.17 -11.81
N THR A 157 7.09 3.50 -11.54
CA THR A 157 8.25 2.87 -12.18
C THR A 157 8.54 1.48 -11.61
N ILE A 158 8.42 1.31 -10.28
CA ILE A 158 8.82 0.07 -9.59
C ILE A 158 7.67 -0.94 -9.51
N SER A 159 6.45 -0.47 -9.23
CA SER A 159 5.32 -1.36 -8.91
C SER A 159 4.98 -2.40 -10.00
N PRO A 160 5.07 -2.10 -11.30
CA PRO A 160 4.85 -3.11 -12.35
C PRO A 160 5.80 -4.30 -12.29
N HIS A 161 6.99 -4.09 -11.73
CA HIS A 161 8.06 -5.10 -11.66
C HIS A 161 8.09 -5.87 -10.33
N LEU A 162 7.27 -5.47 -9.32
CA LEU A 162 7.24 -6.16 -8.03
C LEU A 162 6.87 -7.63 -8.21
N ASP A 163 7.65 -8.50 -7.59
CA ASP A 163 7.32 -9.92 -7.49
C ASP A 163 6.37 -10.13 -6.31
N LEU A 164 5.15 -10.56 -6.62
CA LEU A 164 4.09 -10.73 -5.62
C LEU A 164 4.34 -11.91 -4.68
N THR A 165 5.27 -12.80 -4.99
CA THR A 165 5.57 -14.02 -4.22
C THR A 165 6.86 -13.93 -3.41
N ARG A 166 7.87 -13.18 -3.88
CA ARG A 166 9.21 -13.12 -3.29
C ARG A 166 9.50 -11.89 -2.45
N ASN A 167 8.60 -10.91 -2.43
CA ASN A 167 8.81 -9.69 -1.69
C ASN A 167 9.05 -9.97 -0.19
N GLN A 168 10.13 -9.40 0.36
CA GLN A 168 10.56 -9.63 1.74
C GLN A 168 9.73 -8.84 2.76
N SER A 169 8.97 -7.82 2.35
CA SER A 169 8.13 -7.04 3.26
C SER A 169 6.96 -7.87 3.80
N THR A 170 6.86 -7.96 5.11
CA THR A 170 5.73 -8.61 5.78
C THR A 170 4.45 -7.83 5.58
N SER A 171 4.50 -6.49 5.68
CA SER A 171 3.31 -5.64 5.47
C SER A 171 2.79 -5.73 4.04
N PHE A 172 3.67 -5.87 3.03
CA PHE A 172 3.27 -6.15 1.64
C PHE A 172 2.54 -7.49 1.51
N ARG A 173 3.11 -8.57 2.06
CA ARG A 173 2.48 -9.89 2.01
C ARG A 173 1.12 -9.93 2.72
N VAL A 174 0.99 -9.21 3.83
CA VAL A 174 -0.30 -9.06 4.55
C VAL A 174 -1.31 -8.31 3.69
N LEU A 175 -0.90 -7.27 2.96
CA LEU A 175 -1.78 -6.58 2.02
C LEU A 175 -2.26 -7.53 0.93
N LEU A 176 -1.34 -8.27 0.27
CA LEU A 176 -1.71 -9.20 -0.81
C LEU A 176 -2.68 -10.28 -0.32
N ARG A 177 -2.42 -10.88 0.85
CA ARG A 177 -3.36 -11.86 1.45
C ARG A 177 -4.74 -11.24 1.65
N THR A 178 -4.80 -10.01 2.18
CA THR A 178 -6.08 -9.31 2.36
C THR A 178 -6.83 -9.15 1.05
N LEU A 179 -6.12 -8.73 -0.01
CA LEU A 179 -6.73 -8.55 -1.33
C LEU A 179 -7.23 -9.88 -1.89
N SER A 180 -6.46 -10.97 -1.73
CA SER A 180 -6.86 -12.31 -2.12
C SER A 180 -8.10 -12.79 -1.36
N ASP A 181 -8.11 -12.63 -0.02
CA ASP A 181 -9.27 -13.01 0.81
C ASP A 181 -10.52 -12.23 0.41
N MET A 182 -10.37 -10.95 0.07
CA MET A 182 -11.46 -10.10 -0.39
C MET A 182 -11.88 -10.41 -1.84
N ALA A 183 -11.04 -11.03 -2.63
CA ALA A 183 -11.39 -11.46 -3.98
C ALA A 183 -12.18 -12.79 -4.00
N CYS A 184 -12.06 -13.59 -2.95
CA CYS A 184 -12.72 -14.90 -2.84
C CYS A 184 -14.01 -14.86 -2.00
N ALA A 185 -14.33 -13.77 -1.32
CA ALA A 185 -15.48 -13.60 -0.43
C ALA A 185 -16.68 -12.99 -1.14
#